data_f8fd64ee4e0d7d91dc32dfd864daed98
#
_entry.id   f8fd64ee4e0d7d91dc32dfd864daed98
#
_cell.length_a   1.000
_cell.length_b   1.000
_cell.length_c   1.000
_cell.angle_alpha   90.00
_cell.angle_beta   90.00
_cell.angle_gamma   90.00
#
_symmetry.space_group_name_H-M   'P 1'
#
loop_
_entity.id
_entity.type
_entity.pdbx_description
1 polymer ?
#
loop_
_entity_poly.entity_id
_entity_poly.type
_entity_poly.pdbx_seq_one_letter_code
_entity_poly.pdbx_strand_id
1 'polypeptide(L)'
;LQLDPIKSICKAIGFPIVEVEGVEADDVIATIVKIAKEEGYSCVISSLDKDLMQLVEDPIVSMINTMTNKKFNEKDVIEKFGVKPNQIRDMLALVGDSSDNIPGVPKVGQKTAAKWLNEFGDLESIKENASSIKGVVGENLRNSLNDLDRNIKLVSLKQDVDIQQQFIDLLTLNPDDEELNKIFSELEFATPKNSEEKIKQQKKKSKYETVLSEKSLEKWINKIDKSKAFAIDTETDSVSTVSANLIGISISVKENEGCYIP
;
A
#
# COMPACT_ATOMS: atom_id res chain seq x y z
N LEU A 1 3.34 -17.92 4.30
CA LEU A 1 4.74 -18.08 3.87
C LEU A 1 5.54 -16.77 3.85
N GLN A 2 4.93 -15.60 3.60
CA GLN A 2 5.62 -14.30 3.58
C GLN A 2 5.40 -13.48 4.86
N LEU A 3 4.36 -13.79 5.64
CA LEU A 3 3.96 -12.99 6.79
C LEU A 3 5.01 -13.01 7.92
N ASP A 4 5.54 -14.19 8.25
CA ASP A 4 6.51 -14.34 9.34
C ASP A 4 7.83 -13.59 9.04
N PRO A 5 8.43 -13.70 7.83
CA PRO A 5 9.57 -12.89 7.45
C PRO A 5 9.31 -11.38 7.53
N ILE A 6 8.13 -10.91 7.09
CA ILE A 6 7.76 -9.48 7.17
C ILE A 6 7.72 -9.01 8.63
N LYS A 7 7.08 -9.78 9.51
CA LYS A 7 7.02 -9.47 10.94
C LYS A 7 8.42 -9.46 11.57
N SER A 8 9.27 -10.43 11.22
CA SER A 8 10.64 -10.50 11.71
C SER A 8 11.46 -9.29 11.27
N ILE A 9 11.34 -8.86 10.01
CA ILE A 9 11.97 -7.65 9.49
C ILE A 9 11.48 -6.41 10.24
N CYS A 10 10.15 -6.24 10.41
CA CYS A 10 9.59 -5.10 11.14
C CYS A 10 10.13 -5.02 12.57
N LYS A 11 10.18 -6.17 13.28
CA LYS A 11 10.75 -6.24 14.63
C LYS A 11 12.24 -5.89 14.64
N ALA A 12 13.02 -6.42 13.70
CA ALA A 12 14.45 -6.13 13.61
C ALA A 12 14.74 -4.68 13.24
N ILE A 13 13.90 -4.03 12.45
CA ILE A 13 13.97 -2.56 12.21
C ILE A 13 13.60 -1.77 13.49
N GLY A 14 12.96 -2.42 14.46
CA GLY A 14 12.58 -1.81 15.74
C GLY A 14 11.14 -1.33 15.81
N PHE A 15 10.31 -1.59 14.79
CA PHE A 15 8.90 -1.24 14.87
C PHE A 15 8.15 -2.18 15.81
N PRO A 16 7.40 -1.66 16.78
CA PRO A 16 6.49 -2.47 17.58
C PRO A 16 5.38 -3.04 16.68
N ILE A 17 5.06 -4.31 16.91
CA ILE A 17 3.95 -4.98 16.23
C ILE A 17 2.85 -5.22 17.25
N VAL A 18 1.65 -4.77 16.91
CA VAL A 18 0.45 -4.98 17.72
C VAL A 18 -0.47 -5.94 17.00
N GLU A 19 -0.77 -7.07 17.62
CA GLU A 19 -1.71 -8.06 17.13
C GLU A 19 -2.65 -8.45 18.26
N VAL A 20 -3.94 -8.42 17.99
CA VAL A 20 -4.98 -8.85 18.94
C VAL A 20 -5.81 -9.94 18.25
N GLU A 21 -5.84 -11.14 18.83
CA GLU A 21 -6.53 -12.27 18.24
C GLU A 21 -8.03 -12.00 18.10
N GLY A 22 -8.58 -12.25 16.90
CA GLY A 22 -10.00 -12.04 16.62
C GLY A 22 -10.41 -10.59 16.44
N VAL A 23 -9.45 -9.66 16.31
CA VAL A 23 -9.69 -8.23 16.09
C VAL A 23 -9.06 -7.80 14.78
N GLU A 24 -9.75 -6.97 14.03
CA GLU A 24 -9.22 -6.39 12.78
C GLU A 24 -8.14 -5.34 13.07
N ALA A 25 -7.18 -5.21 12.16
CA ALA A 25 -6.10 -4.24 12.29
C ALA A 25 -6.62 -2.80 12.39
N ASP A 26 -7.71 -2.50 11.70
CA ASP A 26 -8.31 -1.16 11.66
C ASP A 26 -8.89 -0.75 13.02
N ASP A 27 -9.48 -1.69 13.75
CA ASP A 27 -9.95 -1.47 15.14
C ASP A 27 -8.76 -1.23 16.09
N VAL A 28 -7.66 -1.95 15.89
CA VAL A 28 -6.41 -1.73 16.65
C VAL A 28 -5.84 -0.35 16.34
N ILE A 29 -5.77 0.04 15.07
CA ILE A 29 -5.32 1.38 14.64
C ILE A 29 -6.20 2.47 15.26
N ALA A 30 -7.52 2.32 15.18
CA ALA A 30 -8.46 3.29 15.72
C ALA A 30 -8.32 3.44 17.23
N THR A 31 -8.08 2.33 17.94
CA THR A 31 -7.82 2.34 19.40
C THR A 31 -6.52 3.06 19.72
N ILE A 32 -5.42 2.75 19.00
CA ILE A 32 -4.12 3.43 19.21
C ILE A 32 -4.24 4.92 18.91
N VAL A 33 -4.93 5.32 17.84
CA VAL A 33 -5.16 6.73 17.51
C VAL A 33 -5.91 7.45 18.63
N LYS A 34 -6.94 6.81 19.21
CA LYS A 34 -7.66 7.38 20.36
C LYS A 34 -6.74 7.58 21.56
N ILE A 35 -5.99 6.55 21.96
CA ILE A 35 -5.06 6.63 23.09
C ILE A 35 -4.02 7.74 22.83
N ALA A 36 -3.44 7.78 21.62
CA ALA A 36 -2.46 8.80 21.26
C ALA A 36 -3.02 10.23 21.40
N LYS A 37 -4.27 10.44 20.99
CA LYS A 37 -4.95 11.74 21.18
C LYS A 37 -5.14 12.09 22.63
N GLU A 38 -5.55 11.13 23.46
CA GLU A 38 -5.73 11.31 24.91
C GLU A 38 -4.41 11.63 25.62
N GLU A 39 -3.31 11.07 25.14
CA GLU A 39 -1.94 11.33 25.61
C GLU A 39 -1.28 12.59 24.98
N GLY A 40 -2.01 13.30 24.11
CA GLY A 40 -1.54 14.56 23.50
C GLY A 40 -0.60 14.39 22.30
N TYR A 41 -0.57 13.24 21.68
CA TYR A 41 0.23 12.97 20.48
C TYR A 41 -0.56 13.20 19.19
N SER A 42 0.16 13.61 18.14
CA SER A 42 -0.37 13.62 16.79
C SER A 42 -0.06 12.30 16.08
N CYS A 43 -0.97 11.88 15.19
CA CYS A 43 -0.89 10.61 14.49
C CYS A 43 -0.80 10.77 12.97
N VAL A 44 0.00 9.94 12.33
CA VAL A 44 0.00 9.77 10.89
C VAL A 44 -0.31 8.31 10.58
N ILE A 45 -1.49 8.04 10.05
CA ILE A 45 -1.92 6.69 9.65
C ILE A 45 -1.36 6.40 8.25
N SER A 46 -0.55 5.36 8.13
CA SER A 46 -0.04 4.88 6.84
C SER A 46 -0.90 3.74 6.32
N SER A 47 -1.88 4.06 5.49
CA SER A 47 -2.79 3.07 4.90
C SER A 47 -3.35 3.53 3.55
N LEU A 48 -3.85 2.57 2.77
CA LEU A 48 -4.64 2.80 1.55
C LEU A 48 -6.15 2.67 1.82
N ASP A 49 -6.50 2.18 3.00
CA ASP A 49 -7.87 1.87 3.35
C ASP A 49 -8.68 3.16 3.55
N LYS A 50 -9.82 3.24 2.83
CA LYS A 50 -10.73 4.38 2.89
C LYS A 50 -11.46 4.47 4.22
N ASP A 51 -11.62 3.33 4.90
CA ASP A 51 -12.41 3.25 6.13
C ASP A 51 -11.68 3.97 7.28
N LEU A 52 -10.34 3.95 7.28
CA LEU A 52 -9.52 4.71 8.22
C LEU A 52 -9.60 6.24 8.04
N MET A 53 -10.17 6.72 6.91
CA MET A 53 -10.37 8.15 6.72
C MET A 53 -11.39 8.77 7.68
N GLN A 54 -12.22 7.95 8.34
CA GLN A 54 -13.09 8.40 9.42
C GLN A 54 -12.32 8.88 10.67
N LEU A 55 -11.03 8.53 10.79
CA LEU A 55 -10.16 8.93 11.90
C LEU A 55 -9.42 10.25 11.66
N VAL A 56 -9.44 10.78 10.44
CA VAL A 56 -8.72 12.04 10.10
C VAL A 56 -9.33 13.20 10.87
N GLU A 57 -8.48 14.00 11.53
CA GLU A 57 -8.88 15.15 12.36
C GLU A 57 -7.74 16.18 12.41
N ASP A 58 -7.94 17.30 11.76
CA ASP A 58 -6.92 18.36 11.72
C ASP A 58 -6.77 19.08 13.07
N PRO A 59 -5.56 19.40 13.51
CA PRO A 59 -4.25 19.05 12.95
C PRO A 59 -3.65 17.74 13.52
N ILE A 60 -4.42 16.96 14.27
CA ILE A 60 -3.94 15.90 15.17
C ILE A 60 -3.74 14.59 14.41
N VAL A 61 -4.70 14.21 13.57
CA VAL A 61 -4.68 12.94 12.85
C VAL A 61 -4.70 13.16 11.35
N SER A 62 -3.68 12.70 10.66
CA SER A 62 -3.61 12.70 9.20
C SER A 62 -3.36 11.29 8.68
N MET A 63 -3.61 11.07 7.39
CA MET A 63 -3.35 9.79 6.74
C MET A 63 -2.37 9.99 5.58
N ILE A 64 -1.53 9.01 5.29
CA ILE A 64 -0.62 9.02 4.16
C ILE A 64 -0.77 7.74 3.32
N ASN A 65 -0.88 7.92 2.02
CA ASN A 65 -0.74 6.86 1.05
C ASN A 65 0.74 6.76 0.67
N THR A 66 1.45 5.75 1.19
CA THR A 66 2.89 5.58 0.98
C THR A 66 3.27 5.21 -0.45
N MET A 67 2.34 4.68 -1.25
CA MET A 67 2.59 4.38 -2.67
C MET A 67 2.69 5.65 -3.52
N THR A 68 1.92 6.69 -3.17
CA THR A 68 1.87 7.96 -3.90
C THR A 68 2.46 9.13 -3.13
N ASN A 69 2.88 8.94 -1.88
CA ASN A 69 3.27 9.97 -0.92
C ASN A 69 2.20 11.08 -0.71
N LYS A 70 0.95 10.79 -1.08
CA LYS A 70 -0.15 11.74 -0.88
C LYS A 70 -0.61 11.69 0.57
N LYS A 71 -0.54 12.84 1.23
CA LYS A 71 -1.17 13.04 2.56
C LYS A 71 -2.65 13.38 2.38
N PHE A 72 -3.45 12.99 3.37
CA PHE A 72 -4.85 13.31 3.48
C PHE A 72 -5.10 13.99 4.83
N ASN A 73 -5.57 15.21 4.77
CA ASN A 73 -6.14 15.97 5.86
C ASN A 73 -7.67 16.07 5.68
N GLU A 74 -8.38 16.77 6.57
CA GLU A 74 -9.84 16.92 6.46
C GLU A 74 -10.27 17.50 5.11
N LYS A 75 -9.54 18.49 4.57
CA LYS A 75 -9.84 19.10 3.28
C LYS A 75 -9.72 18.09 2.13
N ASP A 76 -8.69 17.25 2.15
CA ASP A 76 -8.50 16.22 1.13
C ASP A 76 -9.58 15.13 1.18
N VAL A 77 -10.05 14.78 2.40
CA VAL A 77 -11.18 13.86 2.58
C VAL A 77 -12.45 14.46 2.00
N ILE A 78 -12.75 15.73 2.29
CA ILE A 78 -13.92 16.43 1.75
C ILE A 78 -13.84 16.51 0.21
N GLU A 79 -12.69 16.85 -0.33
CA GLU A 79 -12.49 16.92 -1.78
C GLU A 79 -12.72 15.55 -2.46
N LYS A 80 -12.24 14.48 -1.82
CA LYS A 80 -12.33 13.11 -2.37
C LYS A 80 -13.72 12.50 -2.23
N PHE A 81 -14.36 12.68 -1.08
CA PHE A 81 -15.60 11.98 -0.72
C PHE A 81 -16.83 12.86 -0.75
N GLY A 82 -16.68 14.17 -0.69
CA GLY A 82 -17.80 15.14 -0.62
C GLY A 82 -18.41 15.28 0.78
N VAL A 83 -17.81 14.67 1.81
CA VAL A 83 -18.25 14.66 3.20
C VAL A 83 -17.06 14.87 4.15
N LYS A 84 -17.34 15.28 5.38
CA LYS A 84 -16.32 15.41 6.43
C LYS A 84 -15.84 14.03 6.92
N PRO A 85 -14.63 13.91 7.51
CA PRO A 85 -14.14 12.64 8.06
C PRO A 85 -15.12 11.94 8.99
N ASN A 86 -15.74 12.67 9.92
CA ASN A 86 -16.72 12.13 10.86
C ASN A 86 -18.03 11.64 10.20
N GLN A 87 -18.26 11.93 8.92
CA GLN A 87 -19.39 11.45 8.13
C GLN A 87 -19.01 10.26 7.21
N ILE A 88 -17.74 9.89 7.14
CA ILE A 88 -17.28 8.75 6.29
C ILE A 88 -17.97 7.46 6.71
N ARG A 89 -18.06 7.18 8.01
CA ARG A 89 -18.77 6.03 8.55
C ARG A 89 -20.21 5.94 8.05
N ASP A 90 -20.92 7.03 8.15
CA ASP A 90 -22.33 7.12 7.74
C ASP A 90 -22.48 6.99 6.21
N MET A 91 -21.53 7.55 5.45
CA MET A 91 -21.48 7.39 4.01
C MET A 91 -21.25 5.93 3.61
N LEU A 92 -20.34 5.23 4.28
CA LEU A 92 -20.07 3.80 4.03
C LEU A 92 -21.30 2.94 4.34
N ALA A 93 -22.01 3.23 5.41
CA ALA A 93 -23.26 2.53 5.73
C ALA A 93 -24.33 2.72 4.65
N LEU A 94 -24.44 3.91 4.04
CA LEU A 94 -25.38 4.22 2.98
C LEU A 94 -25.00 3.62 1.63
N VAL A 95 -23.71 3.71 1.26
CA VAL A 95 -23.20 3.24 -0.03
C VAL A 95 -22.97 1.73 -0.02
N GLY A 96 -22.61 1.18 1.14
CA GLY A 96 -22.11 -0.18 1.30
C GLY A 96 -20.66 -0.34 0.89
N ASP A 97 -20.13 -1.51 1.15
CA ASP A 97 -18.81 -1.94 0.73
C ASP A 97 -18.83 -3.34 0.15
N SER A 98 -18.51 -3.45 -1.13
CA SER A 98 -18.49 -4.74 -1.82
C SER A 98 -17.30 -5.60 -1.41
N SER A 99 -16.19 -5.01 -0.91
CA SER A 99 -15.02 -5.75 -0.44
C SER A 99 -15.36 -6.53 0.83
N ASP A 100 -16.16 -5.92 1.71
CA ASP A 100 -16.57 -6.49 3.00
C ASP A 100 -17.97 -7.11 2.97
N ASN A 101 -18.55 -7.21 1.75
CA ASN A 101 -19.89 -7.73 1.55
C ASN A 101 -20.98 -6.99 2.36
N ILE A 102 -20.80 -5.69 2.53
CA ILE A 102 -21.75 -4.82 3.22
C ILE A 102 -22.71 -4.23 2.18
N PRO A 103 -24.00 -4.59 2.20
CA PRO A 103 -24.98 -4.05 1.26
C PRO A 103 -25.30 -2.60 1.62
N GLY A 104 -25.15 -1.70 0.66
CA GLY A 104 -25.64 -0.33 0.81
C GLY A 104 -27.12 -0.22 0.43
N VAL A 105 -27.63 1.01 0.45
CA VAL A 105 -28.97 1.33 -0.08
C VAL A 105 -28.94 1.20 -1.61
N PRO A 106 -29.80 0.38 -2.22
CA PRO A 106 -29.78 0.16 -3.67
C PRO A 106 -29.89 1.48 -4.47
N LYS A 107 -29.01 1.64 -5.46
CA LYS A 107 -28.87 2.84 -6.31
C LYS A 107 -28.36 4.10 -5.59
N VAL A 108 -27.93 4.00 -4.34
CA VAL A 108 -27.26 5.07 -3.61
C VAL A 108 -25.76 4.87 -3.74
N GLY A 109 -25.10 5.76 -4.46
CA GLY A 109 -23.66 5.84 -4.55
C GLY A 109 -23.12 7.05 -3.77
N GLN A 110 -21.80 7.22 -3.76
CA GLN A 110 -21.09 8.26 -3.01
C GLN A 110 -21.72 9.65 -3.18
N LYS A 111 -22.04 10.07 -4.42
CA LYS A 111 -22.63 11.40 -4.67
C LYS A 111 -23.99 11.60 -4.00
N THR A 112 -24.82 10.56 -4.01
CA THR A 112 -26.15 10.63 -3.38
C THR A 112 -26.04 10.63 -1.87
N ALA A 113 -25.18 9.76 -1.31
CA ALA A 113 -24.92 9.71 0.12
C ALA A 113 -24.32 11.03 0.62
N ALA A 114 -23.31 11.57 -0.08
CA ALA A 114 -22.70 12.86 0.25
C ALA A 114 -23.72 14.01 0.23
N LYS A 115 -24.62 14.04 -0.78
CA LYS A 115 -25.69 15.02 -0.83
C LYS A 115 -26.58 14.94 0.41
N TRP A 116 -27.02 13.75 0.80
CA TRP A 116 -27.89 13.57 1.96
C TRP A 116 -27.18 13.93 3.27
N LEU A 117 -25.91 13.50 3.44
CA LEU A 117 -25.14 13.84 4.64
C LEU A 117 -24.86 15.35 4.76
N ASN A 118 -24.66 16.05 3.66
CA ASN A 118 -24.51 17.51 3.66
C ASN A 118 -25.86 18.24 3.94
N GLU A 119 -26.98 17.65 3.56
CA GLU A 119 -28.33 18.21 3.75
C GLU A 119 -28.87 17.94 5.17
N PHE A 120 -28.72 16.72 5.67
CA PHE A 120 -29.30 16.26 6.94
C PHE A 120 -28.32 16.14 8.09
N GLY A 121 -27.02 16.09 7.81
CA GLY A 121 -25.93 16.06 8.81
C GLY A 121 -25.39 14.65 9.07
N ASP A 122 -26.22 13.71 9.48
CA ASP A 122 -25.81 12.33 9.85
C ASP A 122 -26.85 11.29 9.41
N LEU A 123 -26.49 10.01 9.59
CA LEU A 123 -27.34 8.87 9.19
C LEU A 123 -28.67 8.84 9.94
N GLU A 124 -28.70 9.17 11.23
CA GLU A 124 -29.93 9.14 12.01
C GLU A 124 -30.91 10.22 11.52
N SER A 125 -30.44 11.42 11.26
CA SER A 125 -31.24 12.49 10.66
C SER A 125 -31.74 12.11 9.27
N ILE A 126 -30.95 11.39 8.45
CA ILE A 126 -31.40 10.87 7.15
C ILE A 126 -32.52 9.84 7.34
N LYS A 127 -32.42 8.93 8.32
CA LYS A 127 -33.46 7.92 8.62
C LYS A 127 -34.77 8.60 9.05
N GLU A 128 -34.70 9.57 9.94
CA GLU A 128 -35.86 10.34 10.41
C GLU A 128 -36.54 11.08 9.26
N ASN A 129 -35.79 11.60 8.32
CA ASN A 129 -36.31 12.33 7.16
C ASN A 129 -36.52 11.47 5.91
N ALA A 130 -36.44 10.14 6.00
CA ALA A 130 -36.54 9.24 4.85
C ALA A 130 -37.84 9.36 4.07
N SER A 131 -38.95 9.78 4.73
CA SER A 131 -40.24 10.03 4.11
C SER A 131 -40.25 11.26 3.19
N SER A 132 -39.39 12.25 3.45
CA SER A 132 -39.26 13.48 2.65
C SER A 132 -38.45 13.27 1.37
N ILE A 133 -37.57 12.24 1.35
CA ILE A 133 -36.71 11.94 0.23
C ILE A 133 -37.51 11.26 -0.89
N LYS A 134 -37.65 11.95 -2.01
CA LYS A 134 -38.49 11.55 -3.15
C LYS A 134 -37.72 10.65 -4.13
N GLY A 135 -38.49 9.94 -4.97
CA GLY A 135 -37.99 9.11 -6.05
C GLY A 135 -37.53 7.73 -5.61
N VAL A 136 -36.96 6.97 -6.55
CA VAL A 136 -36.56 5.57 -6.36
C VAL A 136 -35.53 5.42 -5.24
N VAL A 137 -34.59 6.35 -5.10
CA VAL A 137 -33.58 6.28 -4.04
C VAL A 137 -34.16 6.50 -2.65
N GLY A 138 -35.21 7.35 -2.51
CA GLY A 138 -35.93 7.53 -1.26
C GLY A 138 -36.79 6.30 -0.89
N GLU A 139 -37.38 5.63 -1.88
CA GLU A 139 -38.06 4.35 -1.68
C GLU A 139 -37.09 3.26 -1.24
N ASN A 140 -35.95 3.14 -1.92
CA ASN A 140 -34.90 2.19 -1.56
C ASN A 140 -34.38 2.46 -0.15
N LEU A 141 -34.17 3.74 0.24
CA LEU A 141 -33.77 4.10 1.59
C LEU A 141 -34.75 3.58 2.63
N ARG A 142 -36.05 3.86 2.45
CA ARG A 142 -37.10 3.38 3.38
C ARG A 142 -37.14 1.87 3.50
N ASN A 143 -36.92 1.15 2.40
CA ASN A 143 -36.90 -0.32 2.39
C ASN A 143 -35.61 -0.89 3.05
N SER A 144 -34.55 -0.09 3.15
CA SER A 144 -33.25 -0.50 3.71
C SER A 144 -33.01 -0.03 5.15
N LEU A 145 -33.95 0.65 5.80
CA LEU A 145 -33.77 1.23 7.14
C LEU A 145 -33.26 0.20 8.17
N ASN A 146 -33.81 -1.02 8.17
CA ASN A 146 -33.42 -2.09 9.08
C ASN A 146 -31.98 -2.60 8.79
N ASP A 147 -31.54 -2.55 7.54
CA ASP A 147 -30.20 -2.96 7.17
C ASP A 147 -29.15 -1.92 7.56
N LEU A 148 -29.50 -0.63 7.57
CA LEU A 148 -28.62 0.46 7.95
C LEU A 148 -28.12 0.33 9.40
N ASP A 149 -28.95 -0.17 10.32
CA ASP A 149 -28.55 -0.40 11.73
C ASP A 149 -27.48 -1.50 11.85
N ARG A 150 -27.50 -2.46 10.95
CA ARG A 150 -26.45 -3.46 10.84
C ARG A 150 -25.22 -2.89 10.14
N ASN A 151 -25.41 -2.21 9.02
CA ASN A 151 -24.31 -1.66 8.24
C ASN A 151 -23.47 -0.67 9.06
N ILE A 152 -24.10 0.24 9.82
CA ILE A 152 -23.37 1.19 10.65
C ILE A 152 -22.49 0.49 11.69
N LYS A 153 -22.95 -0.63 12.25
CA LYS A 153 -22.14 -1.43 13.18
C LYS A 153 -20.95 -2.09 12.50
N LEU A 154 -21.11 -2.52 11.25
CA LEU A 154 -20.04 -3.18 10.49
C LEU A 154 -18.95 -2.20 10.03
N VAL A 155 -19.32 -0.97 9.64
CA VAL A 155 -18.38 0.05 9.18
C VAL A 155 -17.79 0.92 10.31
N SER A 156 -18.29 0.74 11.54
CA SER A 156 -17.80 1.51 12.70
C SER A 156 -16.55 0.86 13.26
N LEU A 157 -15.47 1.61 13.32
CA LEU A 157 -14.23 1.18 13.95
C LEU A 157 -14.38 1.15 15.48
N LYS A 158 -13.97 0.06 16.10
CA LYS A 158 -13.84 -0.03 17.56
C LYS A 158 -12.64 0.78 18.03
N GLN A 159 -12.79 1.47 19.14
CA GLN A 159 -11.76 2.31 19.74
C GLN A 159 -11.52 1.95 21.21
N ASP A 160 -11.83 0.71 21.57
CA ASP A 160 -11.75 0.18 22.93
C ASP A 160 -11.18 -1.25 22.97
N VAL A 161 -10.35 -1.58 21.99
CA VAL A 161 -9.66 -2.87 21.91
C VAL A 161 -8.67 -2.97 23.07
N ASP A 162 -8.66 -4.12 23.77
CA ASP A 162 -7.69 -4.39 24.82
C ASP A 162 -6.30 -4.67 24.23
N ILE A 163 -5.50 -3.59 24.15
CA ILE A 163 -4.11 -3.64 23.67
C ILE A 163 -3.23 -3.95 24.89
N GLN A 164 -2.60 -5.12 24.88
CA GLN A 164 -1.77 -5.62 26.01
C GLN A 164 -0.48 -4.81 26.22
N GLN A 165 0.02 -4.13 25.17
CA GLN A 165 1.23 -3.29 25.26
C GLN A 165 0.92 -1.93 25.85
N GLN A 166 1.86 -1.40 26.65
CA GLN A 166 1.74 -0.02 27.09
C GLN A 166 2.00 0.94 25.95
N PHE A 167 1.25 2.04 25.91
CA PHE A 167 1.38 3.02 24.82
C PHE A 167 2.81 3.56 24.66
N ILE A 168 3.54 3.75 25.76
CA ILE A 168 4.93 4.21 25.74
C ILE A 168 5.86 3.25 24.99
N ASP A 169 5.60 1.94 25.04
CA ASP A 169 6.41 0.94 24.35
C ASP A 169 6.19 1.00 22.83
N LEU A 170 5.03 1.51 22.39
CA LEU A 170 4.73 1.72 20.97
C LEU A 170 5.46 2.91 20.37
N LEU A 171 5.97 3.82 21.20
CA LEU A 171 6.69 5.01 20.76
C LEU A 171 8.21 4.78 20.62
N THR A 172 8.71 3.63 21.06
CA THR A 172 10.14 3.36 21.13
C THR A 172 10.57 2.45 20.00
N LEU A 173 11.54 2.91 19.18
CA LEU A 173 12.18 2.08 18.18
C LEU A 173 13.43 1.45 18.78
N ASN A 174 13.50 0.12 18.74
CA ASN A 174 14.66 -0.65 19.22
C ASN A 174 15.22 -1.51 18.06
N PRO A 175 16.00 -0.92 17.13
CA PRO A 175 16.52 -1.64 15.98
C PRO A 175 17.60 -2.64 16.40
N ASP A 176 17.57 -3.83 15.78
CA ASP A 176 18.57 -4.88 15.87
C ASP A 176 19.21 -5.10 14.50
N ASP A 177 20.30 -4.38 14.27
CA ASP A 177 21.02 -4.43 12.99
C ASP A 177 21.63 -5.82 12.72
N GLU A 178 21.98 -6.60 13.75
CA GLU A 178 22.56 -7.93 13.59
C GLU A 178 21.49 -8.92 13.11
N GLU A 179 20.33 -8.94 13.76
CA GLU A 179 19.22 -9.79 13.34
C GLU A 179 18.68 -9.36 11.97
N LEU A 180 18.57 -8.06 11.69
CA LEU A 180 18.17 -7.56 10.37
C LEU A 180 19.11 -8.04 9.26
N ASN A 181 20.42 -7.96 9.46
CA ASN A 181 21.41 -8.42 8.49
C ASN A 181 21.34 -9.93 8.28
N LYS A 182 21.08 -10.71 9.33
CA LYS A 182 20.88 -12.16 9.26
C LYS A 182 19.65 -12.49 8.40
N ILE A 183 18.49 -11.89 8.70
CA ILE A 183 17.24 -12.08 7.95
C ILE A 183 17.43 -11.71 6.47
N PHE A 184 18.08 -10.58 6.18
CA PHE A 184 18.35 -10.14 4.81
C PHE A 184 19.27 -11.11 4.07
N SER A 185 20.25 -11.71 4.77
CA SER A 185 21.14 -12.73 4.21
C SER A 185 20.38 -14.02 3.89
N GLU A 186 19.49 -14.46 4.78
CA GLU A 186 18.64 -15.66 4.59
C GLU A 186 17.65 -15.50 3.44
N LEU A 187 17.14 -14.27 3.26
CA LEU A 187 16.20 -13.94 2.18
C LEU A 187 16.88 -13.48 0.89
N GLU A 188 18.21 -13.50 0.83
CA GLU A 188 19.00 -13.03 -0.31
C GLU A 188 18.75 -11.55 -0.68
N PHE A 189 18.32 -10.73 0.29
CA PHE A 189 18.11 -9.30 0.09
C PHE A 189 19.45 -8.53 0.15
N ALA A 190 19.56 -7.50 -0.69
CA ALA A 190 20.68 -6.58 -0.61
C ALA A 190 20.56 -5.70 0.65
N THR A 191 21.53 -5.78 1.56
CA THR A 191 21.57 -4.89 2.73
C THR A 191 22.10 -3.50 2.34
N PRO A 192 21.65 -2.42 2.97
CA PRO A 192 22.18 -1.06 2.70
C PRO A 192 23.71 -0.96 2.86
N LYS A 193 24.30 -1.60 3.88
CA LYS A 193 25.76 -1.63 4.10
C LYS A 193 26.48 -2.40 2.99
N ASN A 194 25.90 -3.50 2.50
CA ASN A 194 26.47 -4.25 1.37
C ASN A 194 26.33 -3.52 0.04
N SER A 195 25.36 -2.62 -0.12
CA SER A 195 25.26 -1.79 -1.33
C SER A 195 26.41 -0.79 -1.45
N GLU A 196 26.85 -0.17 -0.36
CA GLU A 196 28.01 0.73 -0.38
C GLU A 196 29.33 -0.03 -0.56
N GLU A 197 29.50 -1.18 0.07
CA GLU A 197 30.68 -2.02 -0.12
C GLU A 197 30.70 -2.69 -1.49
N LYS A 198 29.54 -3.16 -2.01
CA LYS A 198 29.43 -3.66 -3.40
C LYS A 198 29.68 -2.57 -4.43
N ILE A 199 29.25 -1.34 -4.18
CA ILE A 199 29.56 -0.19 -5.06
C ILE A 199 31.06 0.12 -5.02
N LYS A 200 31.76 -0.06 -3.89
CA LYS A 200 33.20 0.10 -3.80
C LYS A 200 34.00 -1.08 -4.38
N GLN A 201 33.45 -2.30 -4.33
CA GLN A 201 34.09 -3.48 -4.93
C GLN A 201 33.84 -3.61 -6.44
N GLN A 202 32.77 -3.04 -6.98
CA GLN A 202 32.42 -3.12 -8.40
C GLN A 202 33.16 -2.16 -9.33
N LYS A 203 34.22 -1.49 -8.88
CA LYS A 203 35.18 -0.85 -9.80
C LYS A 203 36.24 -1.83 -10.37
N LYS A 204 35.90 -3.13 -10.49
CA LYS A 204 36.62 -4.00 -11.42
C LYS A 204 36.36 -3.50 -12.83
N LYS A 205 37.42 -3.14 -13.56
CA LYS A 205 37.32 -2.64 -14.95
C LYS A 205 36.55 -3.63 -15.80
N SER A 206 35.29 -3.36 -16.04
CA SER A 206 34.46 -4.11 -16.98
C SER A 206 35.01 -3.89 -18.39
N LYS A 207 35.06 -4.96 -19.19
CA LYS A 207 35.47 -4.94 -20.58
C LYS A 207 34.24 -5.14 -21.46
N TYR A 208 33.57 -4.03 -21.75
CA TYR A 208 32.44 -4.05 -22.67
C TYR A 208 32.87 -3.49 -24.02
N GLU A 209 32.43 -4.14 -25.10
CA GLU A 209 32.79 -3.80 -26.49
C GLU A 209 31.51 -3.74 -27.32
N THR A 210 31.35 -2.66 -28.14
CA THR A 210 30.34 -2.64 -29.20
C THR A 210 30.95 -3.19 -30.47
N VAL A 211 30.36 -4.23 -31.01
CA VAL A 211 30.86 -4.94 -32.19
C VAL A 211 30.32 -4.27 -33.46
N LEU A 212 31.19 -3.52 -34.14
CA LEU A 212 30.85 -2.78 -35.33
C LEU A 212 31.60 -3.28 -36.58
N SER A 213 32.34 -4.40 -36.49
CA SER A 213 33.08 -4.93 -37.65
C SER A 213 33.08 -6.47 -37.63
N GLU A 214 33.17 -7.08 -38.79
CA GLU A 214 33.26 -8.54 -38.97
C GLU A 214 34.45 -9.12 -38.17
N LYS A 215 35.59 -8.47 -38.19
CA LYS A 215 36.77 -8.91 -37.42
C LYS A 215 36.52 -8.92 -35.93
N SER A 216 35.77 -7.97 -35.38
CA SER A 216 35.36 -7.92 -33.99
C SER A 216 34.33 -9.02 -33.68
N LEU A 217 33.42 -9.28 -34.60
CA LEU A 217 32.44 -10.35 -34.49
C LEU A 217 33.12 -11.73 -34.45
N GLU A 218 34.02 -12.02 -35.38
CA GLU A 218 34.79 -13.28 -35.40
C GLU A 218 35.55 -13.51 -34.10
N LYS A 219 36.13 -12.48 -33.53
CA LYS A 219 36.80 -12.55 -32.21
C LYS A 219 35.84 -12.98 -31.10
N TRP A 220 34.61 -12.49 -31.12
CA TRP A 220 33.60 -12.85 -30.13
C TRP A 220 33.02 -14.24 -30.37
N ILE A 221 32.81 -14.66 -31.61
CA ILE A 221 32.43 -16.05 -31.97
C ILE A 221 33.50 -17.03 -31.44
N ASN A 222 34.77 -16.76 -31.67
CA ASN A 222 35.86 -17.59 -31.16
C ASN A 222 35.94 -17.65 -29.62
N LYS A 223 35.46 -16.61 -28.90
CA LYS A 223 35.36 -16.63 -27.44
C LYS A 223 34.20 -17.51 -26.98
N ILE A 224 33.07 -17.42 -27.67
CA ILE A 224 31.88 -18.23 -27.39
C ILE A 224 32.20 -19.71 -27.58
N ASP A 225 32.84 -20.10 -28.68
CA ASP A 225 33.23 -21.46 -28.98
C ASP A 225 34.18 -22.08 -27.94
N LYS A 226 35.01 -21.26 -27.32
CA LYS A 226 35.94 -21.67 -26.27
C LYS A 226 35.34 -21.64 -24.87
N SER A 227 34.17 -21.06 -24.69
CA SER A 227 33.49 -20.96 -23.40
C SER A 227 32.67 -22.22 -23.10
N LYS A 228 32.56 -22.58 -21.81
CA LYS A 228 31.68 -23.69 -21.39
C LYS A 228 30.21 -23.25 -21.35
N ALA A 229 29.96 -21.97 -21.18
CA ALA A 229 28.64 -21.35 -21.17
C ALA A 229 28.80 -19.88 -21.51
N PHE A 230 27.77 -19.27 -22.08
CA PHE A 230 27.67 -17.84 -22.30
C PHE A 230 26.23 -17.38 -22.03
N ALA A 231 26.10 -16.11 -21.65
CA ALA A 231 24.80 -15.44 -21.54
C ALA A 231 24.53 -14.68 -22.84
N ILE A 232 23.28 -14.71 -23.30
CA ILE A 232 22.78 -13.93 -24.45
C ILE A 232 21.51 -13.22 -24.04
N ASP A 233 21.37 -11.99 -24.51
CA ASP A 233 20.18 -11.20 -24.38
C ASP A 233 19.91 -10.46 -25.69
N THR A 234 18.64 -10.17 -25.98
CA THR A 234 18.22 -9.58 -27.27
C THR A 234 17.41 -8.31 -27.03
N GLU A 235 17.74 -7.27 -27.81
CA GLU A 235 16.98 -6.04 -27.85
C GLU A 235 16.11 -6.02 -29.10
N THR A 236 14.86 -5.57 -28.93
CA THR A 236 13.86 -5.54 -29.98
C THR A 236 13.15 -4.18 -30.04
N ASP A 237 12.59 -3.86 -31.21
CA ASP A 237 11.87 -2.59 -31.44
C ASP A 237 10.43 -2.58 -30.88
N SER A 238 9.97 -3.73 -30.35
CA SER A 238 8.61 -3.87 -29.82
C SER A 238 8.55 -4.97 -28.76
N VAL A 239 7.59 -4.87 -27.84
CA VAL A 239 7.25 -5.92 -26.86
C VAL A 239 6.39 -7.06 -27.46
N SER A 240 5.97 -6.92 -28.71
CA SER A 240 5.17 -7.95 -29.41
C SER A 240 6.07 -9.08 -29.86
N THR A 241 5.95 -10.26 -29.26
CA THR A 241 6.74 -11.45 -29.59
C THR A 241 6.58 -11.97 -31.02
N VAL A 242 5.52 -11.53 -31.74
CA VAL A 242 5.19 -12.01 -33.10
C VAL A 242 5.70 -11.06 -34.16
N SER A 243 5.76 -9.75 -33.90
CA SER A 243 6.06 -8.69 -34.87
C SER A 243 7.30 -7.85 -34.55
N ALA A 244 7.97 -8.15 -33.44
CA ALA A 244 9.18 -7.43 -33.04
C ALA A 244 10.36 -7.78 -33.96
N ASN A 245 11.10 -6.76 -34.39
CA ASN A 245 12.36 -6.92 -35.10
C ASN A 245 13.52 -6.92 -34.09
N LEU A 246 14.52 -7.76 -34.33
CA LEU A 246 15.75 -7.76 -33.56
C LEU A 246 16.57 -6.53 -33.91
N ILE A 247 16.92 -5.71 -32.89
CA ILE A 247 17.75 -4.50 -33.07
C ILE A 247 19.12 -4.60 -32.41
N GLY A 248 19.36 -5.63 -31.61
CA GLY A 248 20.67 -5.86 -31.03
C GLY A 248 20.77 -7.14 -30.21
N ILE A 249 21.98 -7.60 -30.02
CA ILE A 249 22.29 -8.79 -29.21
C ILE A 249 23.41 -8.45 -28.23
N SER A 250 23.17 -8.74 -26.96
CA SER A 250 24.20 -8.68 -25.92
C SER A 250 24.73 -10.09 -25.60
N ILE A 251 26.04 -10.23 -25.53
CA ILE A 251 26.70 -11.51 -25.21
C ILE A 251 27.72 -11.32 -24.11
N SER A 252 27.74 -12.24 -23.15
CA SER A 252 28.77 -12.32 -22.10
C SER A 252 29.31 -13.73 -21.98
N VAL A 253 30.61 -13.90 -21.93
CA VAL A 253 31.30 -15.21 -21.78
C VAL A 253 31.90 -15.42 -20.41
N LYS A 254 31.97 -14.37 -19.59
CA LYS A 254 32.38 -14.41 -18.19
C LYS A 254 32.08 -13.10 -17.47
N GLU A 255 32.18 -13.10 -16.17
CA GLU A 255 31.94 -11.94 -15.31
C GLU A 255 32.76 -10.72 -15.77
N ASN A 256 32.09 -9.57 -15.90
CA ASN A 256 32.66 -8.27 -16.32
C ASN A 256 33.25 -8.24 -17.76
N GLU A 257 32.91 -9.19 -18.60
CA GLU A 257 33.28 -9.18 -20.02
C GLU A 257 32.08 -9.47 -20.92
N GLY A 258 31.73 -8.55 -21.80
CA GLY A 258 30.58 -8.70 -22.69
C GLY A 258 30.71 -7.83 -23.92
N CYS A 259 29.84 -8.10 -24.92
CA CYS A 259 29.69 -7.25 -26.11
C CYS A 259 28.25 -7.00 -26.45
N TYR A 260 28.04 -5.93 -27.19
CA TYR A 260 26.76 -5.61 -27.84
C TYR A 260 26.95 -5.56 -29.35
N ILE A 261 26.11 -6.24 -30.08
CA ILE A 261 26.06 -6.32 -31.53
C ILE A 261 24.78 -5.62 -31.97
N PRO A 262 24.85 -4.40 -32.56
CA PRO A 262 23.68 -3.67 -33.04
C PRO A 262 23.13 -4.23 -34.35
#